data_9f649f16e526c3beb59e4931412c7c7d
#
_entry.id   9f649f16e526c3beb59e4931412c7c7d
#
_cell.length_a   1.000
_cell.length_b   1.000
_cell.length_c   1.000
_cell.angle_alpha   90.00
_cell.angle_beta   90.00
_cell.angle_gamma   90.00
#
_symmetry.space_group_name_H-M   'P 1'
#
loop_
_entity.id
_entity.type
_entity.pdbx_description
1 polymer ?
#
loop_
_entity_poly.entity_id
_entity_poly.type
_entity_poly.pdbx_seq_one_letter_code
_entity_poly.pdbx_strand_id
1 'polypeptide(L)'
;KTAYEISACLVGSEMCIRDRGSAINDLQNPDRVLIGGEDNDSINLISDIYKNWVNPEKIITTNLWSSELSKLVANAFLAQRLSSINSISALCEVTGANINEVATAIGTDTRIGRKFLKSGPGFGGSCFKKDILNLVYLCRYYGLNEVADYWEQVVDINTWQQKRISSLVIRNLFGTLTNKKLAIFGFSFKANTNDTRESPSINISKNLLQEGAKLNFYDPKVRKKEILIYFSYKHLPLPK
;
A
#
# COMPACT_ATOMS: atom_id res chain seq x y z
N LYS A 1 3.73 -25.38 -26.63
CA LYS A 1 3.08 -24.12 -26.18
C LYS A 1 4.14 -23.04 -26.07
N THR A 2 3.84 -21.83 -26.50
CA THR A 2 4.79 -20.71 -26.50
C THR A 2 4.94 -20.12 -25.11
N ALA A 3 6.05 -19.44 -24.84
CA ALA A 3 6.26 -18.72 -23.57
C ALA A 3 5.13 -17.68 -23.30
N TYR A 4 4.50 -17.17 -24.35
CA TYR A 4 3.35 -16.26 -24.27
C TYR A 4 2.10 -16.93 -23.70
N GLU A 5 1.78 -18.16 -24.15
CA GLU A 5 0.63 -18.93 -23.66
C GLU A 5 0.80 -19.34 -22.20
N ILE A 6 2.04 -19.58 -21.77
CA ILE A 6 2.37 -19.87 -20.36
C ILE A 6 2.26 -18.59 -19.51
N SER A 7 2.70 -17.44 -20.03
CA SER A 7 2.63 -16.18 -19.28
C SER A 7 1.20 -15.68 -19.06
N ALA A 8 0.28 -16.01 -19.97
CA ALA A 8 -1.16 -15.68 -19.82
C ALA A 8 -1.84 -16.48 -18.69
N CYS A 9 -1.24 -17.59 -18.25
CA CYS A 9 -1.77 -18.43 -17.17
C CYS A 9 -1.23 -18.05 -15.77
N LEU A 10 -0.23 -17.19 -15.68
CA LEU A 10 0.41 -16.82 -14.40
C LEU A 10 0.01 -15.41 -13.99
N VAL A 11 -0.98 -15.29 -13.11
CA VAL A 11 -1.33 -14.01 -12.52
C VAL A 11 -0.93 -13.97 -11.03
N GLY A 12 0.09 -13.18 -10.76
CA GLY A 12 0.10 -12.22 -9.70
C GLY A 12 0.60 -12.48 -8.32
N SER A 13 1.48 -13.40 -7.96
CA SER A 13 2.16 -13.31 -6.66
C SER A 13 3.48 -12.50 -6.70
N GLU A 14 4.00 -12.21 -7.86
CA GLU A 14 5.38 -11.72 -8.07
C GLU A 14 5.67 -10.32 -7.52
N MET A 15 4.72 -9.38 -7.56
CA MET A 15 5.00 -8.00 -7.10
C MET A 15 5.07 -7.87 -5.56
N CYS A 16 4.33 -8.67 -4.83
CA CYS A 16 4.41 -8.68 -3.37
C CYS A 16 5.68 -9.37 -2.84
N ILE A 17 6.22 -10.32 -3.57
CA ILE A 17 7.44 -11.05 -3.25
C ILE A 17 8.66 -10.11 -3.32
N ARG A 18 8.78 -9.29 -4.35
CA ARG A 18 9.94 -8.39 -4.58
C ARG A 18 10.15 -7.38 -3.46
N ASP A 19 9.08 -6.93 -2.83
CA ASP A 19 9.11 -5.84 -1.84
C ASP A 19 9.31 -6.31 -0.39
N ARG A 20 9.26 -7.62 -0.12
CA ARG A 20 9.34 -8.16 1.25
C ARG A 20 10.74 -8.64 1.68
N GLY A 21 11.68 -8.78 0.77
CA GLY A 21 13.00 -9.37 1.06
C GLY A 21 12.96 -10.89 1.33
N SER A 22 11.81 -11.54 1.12
CA SER A 22 11.56 -12.96 1.37
C SER A 22 11.18 -13.75 0.11
N ALA A 23 11.54 -13.25 -1.07
CA ALA A 23 11.09 -13.76 -2.37
C ALA A 23 11.27 -15.27 -2.56
N ILE A 24 12.42 -15.82 -2.15
CA ILE A 24 12.70 -17.25 -2.28
C ILE A 24 11.80 -18.07 -1.34
N ASN A 25 11.69 -17.63 -0.07
CA ASN A 25 10.84 -18.32 0.89
C ASN A 25 9.36 -18.24 0.51
N ASP A 26 8.90 -17.08 0.02
CA ASP A 26 7.50 -16.90 -0.41
C ASP A 26 7.16 -17.75 -1.64
N LEU A 27 8.14 -18.01 -2.52
CA LEU A 27 7.98 -18.91 -3.65
C LEU A 27 7.95 -20.39 -3.21
N GLN A 28 8.80 -20.76 -2.26
CA GLN A 28 8.88 -22.14 -1.75
C GLN A 28 7.72 -22.51 -0.84
N ASN A 29 7.23 -21.53 -0.04
CA ASN A 29 6.18 -21.71 0.95
C ASN A 29 5.07 -20.67 0.78
N PRO A 30 4.36 -20.65 -0.37
CA PRO A 30 3.30 -19.66 -0.59
C PRO A 30 2.08 -19.94 0.30
N ASP A 31 1.38 -18.88 0.68
CA ASP A 31 0.07 -18.99 1.33
C ASP A 31 -0.94 -19.62 0.37
N ARG A 32 -0.87 -19.25 -0.91
CA ARG A 32 -1.65 -19.82 -2.02
C ARG A 32 -0.94 -19.59 -3.34
N VAL A 33 -1.24 -20.41 -4.33
CA VAL A 33 -0.90 -20.21 -5.75
C VAL A 33 -2.21 -20.04 -6.51
N LEU A 34 -2.34 -18.95 -7.26
CA LEU A 34 -3.52 -18.69 -8.09
C LEU A 34 -3.12 -18.82 -9.55
N ILE A 35 -3.80 -19.69 -10.28
CA ILE A 35 -3.56 -19.98 -11.69
C ILE A 35 -4.83 -19.68 -12.46
N GLY A 36 -4.76 -18.73 -13.40
CA GLY A 36 -5.85 -18.41 -14.32
C GLY A 36 -5.47 -18.72 -15.76
N GLY A 37 -6.40 -19.27 -16.52
CA GLY A 37 -6.18 -19.58 -17.92
C GLY A 37 -7.48 -19.78 -18.69
N GLU A 38 -7.38 -19.78 -20.02
CA GLU A 38 -8.51 -20.01 -20.92
C GLU A 38 -8.68 -21.49 -21.25
N ASP A 39 -7.61 -22.28 -21.20
CA ASP A 39 -7.66 -23.72 -21.46
C ASP A 39 -7.18 -24.55 -20.26
N ASN A 40 -7.85 -25.68 -20.07
CA ASN A 40 -7.58 -26.59 -18.97
C ASN A 40 -6.20 -27.28 -19.06
N ASP A 41 -5.68 -27.52 -20.24
CA ASP A 41 -4.40 -28.20 -20.40
C ASP A 41 -3.25 -27.31 -19.90
N SER A 42 -3.30 -26.01 -20.21
CA SER A 42 -2.33 -25.03 -19.70
C SER A 42 -2.43 -24.87 -18.19
N ILE A 43 -3.66 -24.80 -17.64
CA ILE A 43 -3.90 -24.72 -16.18
C ILE A 43 -3.33 -25.96 -15.49
N ASN A 44 -3.60 -27.16 -16.02
CA ASN A 44 -3.12 -28.41 -15.46
C ASN A 44 -1.59 -28.51 -15.52
N LEU A 45 -0.98 -28.14 -16.64
CA LEU A 45 0.48 -28.15 -16.80
C LEU A 45 1.16 -27.25 -15.75
N ILE A 46 0.69 -26.04 -15.57
CA ILE A 46 1.24 -25.13 -14.55
C ILE A 46 0.98 -25.66 -13.14
N SER A 47 -0.22 -26.17 -12.87
CA SER A 47 -0.57 -26.75 -11.58
C SER A 47 0.36 -27.93 -11.23
N ASP A 48 0.65 -28.79 -12.19
CA ASP A 48 1.54 -29.96 -11.98
C ASP A 48 2.98 -29.53 -11.68
N ILE A 49 3.44 -28.42 -12.27
CA ILE A 49 4.74 -27.84 -11.89
C ILE A 49 4.74 -27.44 -10.42
N TYR A 50 3.74 -26.65 -9.97
CA TYR A 50 3.66 -26.18 -8.58
C TYR A 50 3.43 -27.31 -7.56
N LYS A 51 2.73 -28.38 -7.91
CA LYS A 51 2.52 -29.55 -7.05
C LYS A 51 3.81 -30.23 -6.58
N ASN A 52 4.95 -29.97 -7.26
CA ASN A 52 6.23 -30.54 -6.82
C ASN A 52 6.72 -29.98 -5.48
N TRP A 53 6.24 -28.81 -5.04
CA TRP A 53 6.66 -28.20 -3.75
C TRP A 53 5.53 -27.48 -3.01
N VAL A 54 4.34 -27.33 -3.60
CA VAL A 54 3.17 -26.68 -2.97
C VAL A 54 2.09 -27.72 -2.74
N ASN A 55 1.50 -27.70 -1.53
CA ASN A 55 0.35 -28.55 -1.24
C ASN A 55 -0.80 -28.26 -2.24
N PRO A 56 -1.37 -29.28 -2.91
CA PRO A 56 -2.45 -29.10 -3.88
C PRO A 56 -3.64 -28.26 -3.38
N GLU A 57 -3.98 -28.34 -2.08
CA GLU A 57 -5.05 -27.53 -1.47
C GLU A 57 -4.80 -26.02 -1.51
N LYS A 58 -3.54 -25.60 -1.67
CA LYS A 58 -3.15 -24.20 -1.81
C LYS A 58 -3.14 -23.73 -3.26
N ILE A 59 -3.35 -24.62 -4.24
CA ILE A 59 -3.37 -24.28 -5.65
C ILE A 59 -4.84 -24.05 -6.04
N ILE A 60 -5.13 -22.79 -6.38
CA ILE A 60 -6.46 -22.36 -6.79
C ILE A 60 -6.43 -22.13 -8.30
N THR A 61 -7.29 -22.81 -9.03
CA THR A 61 -7.44 -22.63 -10.47
C THR A 61 -8.73 -21.89 -10.80
N THR A 62 -8.69 -21.02 -11.79
CA THR A 62 -9.81 -20.17 -12.18
C THR A 62 -9.69 -19.76 -13.65
N ASN A 63 -10.69 -19.06 -14.19
CA ASN A 63 -10.56 -18.41 -15.50
C ASN A 63 -9.61 -17.21 -15.43
N LEU A 64 -9.17 -16.73 -16.58
CA LEU A 64 -8.20 -15.65 -16.71
C LEU A 64 -8.66 -14.37 -15.99
N TRP A 65 -9.89 -13.91 -16.28
CA TRP A 65 -10.45 -12.70 -15.68
C TRP A 65 -10.57 -12.75 -14.16
N SER A 66 -11.04 -13.87 -13.61
CA SER A 66 -11.13 -14.04 -12.16
C SER A 66 -9.77 -13.98 -11.49
N SER A 67 -8.75 -14.54 -12.12
CA SER A 67 -7.37 -14.53 -11.66
C SER A 67 -6.79 -13.10 -11.64
N GLU A 68 -6.95 -12.35 -12.73
CA GLU A 68 -6.48 -10.97 -12.84
C GLU A 68 -7.18 -10.05 -11.83
N LEU A 69 -8.52 -10.13 -11.75
CA LEU A 69 -9.29 -9.35 -10.78
C LEU A 69 -8.91 -9.70 -9.34
N SER A 70 -8.70 -10.97 -9.03
CA SER A 70 -8.35 -11.39 -7.65
C SER A 70 -7.11 -10.68 -7.12
N LYS A 71 -6.11 -10.43 -7.97
CA LYS A 71 -4.92 -9.68 -7.57
C LYS A 71 -5.24 -8.23 -7.26
N LEU A 72 -5.95 -7.54 -8.17
CA LEU A 72 -6.32 -6.14 -8.01
C LEU A 72 -7.19 -5.94 -6.77
N VAL A 73 -8.21 -6.79 -6.64
CA VAL A 73 -9.17 -6.77 -5.53
C VAL A 73 -8.46 -7.04 -4.20
N ALA A 74 -7.55 -8.01 -4.10
CA ALA A 74 -6.81 -8.26 -2.87
C ALA A 74 -6.05 -7.02 -2.39
N ASN A 75 -5.35 -6.32 -3.27
CA ASN A 75 -4.65 -5.08 -2.93
C ASN A 75 -5.61 -3.95 -2.59
N ALA A 76 -6.74 -3.83 -3.29
CA ALA A 76 -7.77 -2.84 -3.01
C ALA A 76 -8.39 -3.04 -1.62
N PHE A 77 -8.73 -4.28 -1.22
CA PHE A 77 -9.24 -4.60 0.12
C PHE A 77 -8.21 -4.31 1.22
N LEU A 78 -6.94 -4.62 1.02
CA LEU A 78 -5.90 -4.29 2.01
C LEU A 78 -5.74 -2.79 2.19
N ALA A 79 -5.75 -2.02 1.10
CA ALA A 79 -5.69 -0.57 1.15
C ALA A 79 -6.95 0.05 1.76
N GLN A 80 -8.15 -0.49 1.45
CA GLN A 80 -9.40 -0.08 2.06
C GLN A 80 -9.36 -0.24 3.59
N ARG A 81 -8.86 -1.36 4.11
CA ARG A 81 -8.72 -1.56 5.56
C ARG A 81 -7.87 -0.47 6.21
N LEU A 82 -6.75 -0.08 5.56
CA LEU A 82 -5.90 1.00 6.05
C LEU A 82 -6.60 2.36 5.98
N SER A 83 -7.29 2.68 4.89
CA SER A 83 -8.06 3.91 4.77
C SER A 83 -9.20 3.96 5.80
N SER A 84 -9.89 2.84 6.02
CA SER A 84 -10.97 2.73 7.01
C SER A 84 -10.47 2.98 8.42
N ILE A 85 -9.41 2.30 8.88
CA ILE A 85 -8.90 2.51 10.24
C ILE A 85 -8.32 3.92 10.42
N ASN A 86 -7.73 4.51 9.39
CA ASN A 86 -7.25 5.88 9.41
C ASN A 86 -8.39 6.90 9.53
N SER A 87 -9.53 6.68 8.86
CA SER A 87 -10.71 7.53 9.00
C SER A 87 -11.28 7.48 10.42
N ILE A 88 -11.36 6.29 11.01
CA ILE A 88 -11.80 6.10 12.40
C ILE A 88 -10.81 6.73 13.39
N SER A 89 -9.51 6.74 13.10
CA SER A 89 -8.53 7.40 13.98
C SER A 89 -8.81 8.90 14.14
N ALA A 90 -9.36 9.54 13.13
CA ALA A 90 -9.76 10.94 13.21
C ALA A 90 -10.95 11.16 14.14
N LEU A 91 -11.93 10.25 14.12
CA LEU A 91 -13.06 10.29 15.04
C LEU A 91 -12.59 10.03 16.48
N CYS A 92 -11.68 9.08 16.67
CA CYS A 92 -11.11 8.83 18.00
C CYS A 92 -10.43 10.07 18.60
N GLU A 93 -9.72 10.86 17.80
CA GLU A 93 -9.06 12.08 18.29
C GLU A 93 -10.04 13.14 18.80
N VAL A 94 -11.21 13.28 18.21
CA VAL A 94 -12.21 14.28 18.64
C VAL A 94 -13.10 13.76 19.75
N THR A 95 -13.24 12.46 19.91
CA THR A 95 -14.06 11.83 20.96
C THR A 95 -13.27 11.44 22.20
N GLY A 96 -11.92 11.45 22.12
CA GLY A 96 -11.05 10.97 23.18
C GLY A 96 -10.91 9.43 23.21
N ALA A 97 -11.44 8.71 22.22
CA ALA A 97 -11.29 7.27 22.10
C ALA A 97 -9.85 6.90 21.67
N ASN A 98 -9.40 5.70 22.04
CA ASN A 98 -8.09 5.18 21.67
C ASN A 98 -8.20 4.28 20.43
N ILE A 99 -7.63 4.69 19.32
CA ILE A 99 -7.69 3.93 18.07
C ILE A 99 -7.06 2.52 18.17
N ASN A 100 -6.05 2.34 19.03
CA ASN A 100 -5.44 1.01 19.21
C ASN A 100 -6.39 0.04 19.96
N GLU A 101 -7.18 0.56 20.91
CA GLU A 101 -8.20 -0.23 21.61
C GLU A 101 -9.33 -0.60 20.65
N VAL A 102 -9.81 0.36 19.85
CA VAL A 102 -10.82 0.12 18.80
C VAL A 102 -10.30 -0.93 17.82
N ALA A 103 -9.09 -0.76 17.28
CA ALA A 103 -8.49 -1.71 16.35
C ALA A 103 -8.31 -3.11 16.96
N THR A 104 -7.96 -3.19 18.25
CA THR A 104 -7.85 -4.46 18.97
C THR A 104 -9.21 -5.10 19.12
N ALA A 105 -10.21 -4.35 19.55
CA ALA A 105 -11.57 -4.87 19.78
C ALA A 105 -12.17 -5.43 18.48
N ILE A 106 -12.19 -4.65 17.41
CA ILE A 106 -12.73 -5.11 16.12
C ILE A 106 -11.88 -6.23 15.49
N GLY A 107 -10.56 -6.20 15.70
CA GLY A 107 -9.64 -7.20 15.15
C GLY A 107 -9.70 -8.56 15.84
N THR A 108 -10.30 -8.66 17.01
CA THR A 108 -10.57 -9.95 17.68
C THR A 108 -11.77 -10.69 17.10
N ASP A 109 -12.65 -10.00 16.39
CA ASP A 109 -13.70 -10.64 15.58
C ASP A 109 -13.03 -11.40 14.42
N THR A 110 -13.23 -12.72 14.38
CA THR A 110 -12.61 -13.60 13.38
C THR A 110 -13.02 -13.25 11.94
N ARG A 111 -14.20 -12.66 11.75
CA ARG A 111 -14.70 -12.19 10.45
C ARG A 111 -13.89 -10.99 9.94
N ILE A 112 -13.33 -10.17 10.84
CA ILE A 112 -12.51 -9.00 10.53
C ILE A 112 -11.04 -9.37 10.57
N GLY A 113 -10.54 -9.93 11.67
CA GLY A 113 -9.14 -10.28 11.89
C GLY A 113 -8.23 -9.06 12.10
N ARG A 114 -7.07 -9.28 12.70
CA ARG A 114 -6.17 -8.21 13.21
C ARG A 114 -5.29 -7.53 12.16
N LYS A 115 -5.12 -8.12 10.98
CA LYS A 115 -4.18 -7.62 9.97
C LYS A 115 -4.71 -6.32 9.32
N PHE A 116 -3.81 -5.38 9.01
CA PHE A 116 -4.12 -4.11 8.34
C PHE A 116 -5.08 -3.17 9.09
N LEU A 117 -5.09 -3.22 10.43
CA LEU A 117 -5.87 -2.32 11.29
C LEU A 117 -5.00 -1.36 12.11
N LYS A 118 -3.73 -1.19 11.78
CA LYS A 118 -2.87 -0.21 12.43
C LYS A 118 -3.00 1.13 11.73
N SER A 119 -3.51 2.15 12.44
CA SER A 119 -3.58 3.51 11.92
C SER A 119 -2.18 4.12 11.74
N GLY A 120 -2.04 5.03 10.80
CA GLY A 120 -0.78 5.68 10.48
C GLY A 120 -0.95 6.81 9.46
N PRO A 121 0.16 7.29 8.88
CA PRO A 121 0.13 8.44 7.96
C PRO A 121 -0.49 8.15 6.59
N GLY A 122 -0.91 6.93 6.34
CA GLY A 122 -1.43 6.46 5.07
C GLY A 122 -0.58 5.32 4.48
N PHE A 123 -1.09 4.72 3.42
CA PHE A 123 -0.33 3.74 2.66
C PHE A 123 0.49 4.39 1.54
N GLY A 124 1.58 3.73 1.17
CA GLY A 124 2.44 4.05 0.04
C GLY A 124 2.84 2.78 -0.71
N GLY A 125 3.96 2.85 -1.43
CA GLY A 125 4.44 1.79 -2.30
C GLY A 125 3.77 1.82 -3.68
N SER A 126 4.36 1.08 -4.62
CA SER A 126 3.95 1.12 -6.03
C SER A 126 2.65 0.38 -6.34
N CYS A 127 2.15 -0.46 -5.40
CA CYS A 127 1.08 -1.41 -5.71
C CYS A 127 -0.31 -0.89 -5.38
N PHE A 128 -0.58 -0.48 -4.14
CA PHE A 128 -1.94 -0.19 -3.68
C PHE A 128 -2.65 0.86 -4.52
N LYS A 129 -2.06 2.05 -4.64
CA LYS A 129 -2.66 3.14 -5.41
C LYS A 129 -2.86 2.77 -6.87
N LYS A 130 -1.84 2.15 -7.50
CA LYS A 130 -1.89 1.74 -8.90
C LYS A 130 -2.98 0.70 -9.15
N ASP A 131 -3.08 -0.31 -8.30
CA ASP A 131 -4.03 -1.41 -8.46
C ASP A 131 -5.46 -0.93 -8.23
N ILE A 132 -5.69 -0.03 -7.25
CA ILE A 132 -7.00 0.60 -7.05
C ILE A 132 -7.40 1.46 -8.26
N LEU A 133 -6.50 2.31 -8.76
CA LEU A 133 -6.81 3.16 -9.91
C LEU A 133 -7.04 2.33 -11.17
N ASN A 134 -6.38 1.18 -11.33
CA ASN A 134 -6.68 0.24 -12.40
C ASN A 134 -8.08 -0.38 -12.23
N LEU A 135 -8.45 -0.78 -11.01
CA LEU A 135 -9.80 -1.26 -10.71
C LEU A 135 -10.86 -0.18 -10.99
N VAL A 136 -10.62 1.07 -10.60
CA VAL A 136 -11.48 2.23 -10.90
C VAL A 136 -11.64 2.42 -12.40
N TYR A 137 -10.53 2.37 -13.14
CA TYR A 137 -10.55 2.46 -14.61
C TYR A 137 -11.40 1.36 -15.24
N LEU A 138 -11.22 0.11 -14.83
CA LEU A 138 -12.02 -1.02 -15.33
C LEU A 138 -13.50 -0.84 -15.01
N CYS A 139 -13.85 -0.43 -13.81
CA CYS A 139 -15.23 -0.16 -13.43
C CYS A 139 -15.87 0.91 -14.34
N ARG A 140 -15.17 2.03 -14.56
CA ARG A 140 -15.66 3.09 -15.46
C ARG A 140 -15.77 2.63 -16.92
N TYR A 141 -14.79 1.84 -17.40
CA TYR A 141 -14.82 1.28 -18.75
C TYR A 141 -16.05 0.41 -18.99
N TYR A 142 -16.49 -0.34 -17.99
CA TYR A 142 -17.70 -1.16 -18.05
C TYR A 142 -18.98 -0.44 -17.59
N GLY A 143 -18.95 0.89 -17.41
CA GLY A 143 -20.13 1.68 -17.04
C GLY A 143 -20.56 1.58 -15.57
N LEU A 144 -19.72 1.02 -14.71
CA LEU A 144 -19.99 0.82 -13.27
C LEU A 144 -19.49 2.03 -12.47
N ASN A 145 -20.07 3.20 -12.68
CA ASN A 145 -19.56 4.47 -12.11
C ASN A 145 -19.64 4.49 -10.58
N GLU A 146 -20.72 4.03 -9.97
CA GLU A 146 -20.89 3.99 -8.52
C GLU A 146 -19.84 3.08 -7.86
N VAL A 147 -19.51 1.98 -8.51
CA VAL A 147 -18.45 1.06 -8.04
C VAL A 147 -17.08 1.71 -8.17
N ALA A 148 -16.84 2.42 -9.26
CA ALA A 148 -15.60 3.18 -9.47
C ALA A 148 -15.42 4.25 -8.37
N ASP A 149 -16.46 5.05 -8.11
CA ASP A 149 -16.46 6.11 -7.11
C ASP A 149 -16.19 5.55 -5.70
N TYR A 150 -16.79 4.42 -5.36
CA TYR A 150 -16.52 3.73 -4.09
C TYR A 150 -15.06 3.39 -3.92
N TRP A 151 -14.42 2.79 -4.92
CA TRP A 151 -13.00 2.42 -4.82
C TRP A 151 -12.07 3.61 -4.89
N GLU A 152 -12.41 4.65 -5.62
CA GLU A 152 -11.63 5.90 -5.68
C GLU A 152 -11.56 6.59 -4.31
N GLN A 153 -12.64 6.55 -3.52
CA GLN A 153 -12.67 7.08 -2.16
C GLN A 153 -11.60 6.46 -1.25
N VAL A 154 -11.17 5.23 -1.49
CA VAL A 154 -10.07 4.61 -0.73
C VAL A 154 -8.76 5.39 -0.91
N VAL A 155 -8.49 5.88 -2.12
CA VAL A 155 -7.31 6.71 -2.44
C VAL A 155 -7.48 8.13 -1.90
N ASP A 156 -8.68 8.68 -2.00
CA ASP A 156 -8.98 10.03 -1.51
C ASP A 156 -8.83 10.13 0.01
N ILE A 157 -9.36 9.18 0.76
CA ILE A 157 -9.16 9.09 2.21
C ILE A 157 -7.68 8.93 2.56
N ASN A 158 -6.92 8.16 1.80
CA ASN A 158 -5.48 8.04 2.01
C ASN A 158 -4.75 9.39 1.80
N THR A 159 -5.12 10.12 0.75
CA THR A 159 -4.56 11.45 0.47
C THR A 159 -4.96 12.46 1.54
N TRP A 160 -6.23 12.44 1.96
CA TRP A 160 -6.73 13.25 3.05
C TRP A 160 -5.99 12.98 4.37
N GLN A 161 -5.73 11.72 4.70
CA GLN A 161 -4.98 11.34 5.91
C GLN A 161 -3.57 11.95 5.92
N GLN A 162 -2.86 11.92 4.78
CA GLN A 162 -1.53 12.53 4.67
C GLN A 162 -1.58 14.05 4.90
N LYS A 163 -2.57 14.74 4.32
CA LYS A 163 -2.79 16.18 4.54
C LYS A 163 -3.17 16.46 6.01
N ARG A 164 -4.01 15.63 6.59
CA ARG A 164 -4.43 15.73 7.98
C ARG A 164 -3.24 15.66 8.94
N ILE A 165 -2.27 14.76 8.73
CA ILE A 165 -1.05 14.69 9.55
C ILE A 165 -0.28 16.02 9.48
N SER A 166 -0.11 16.60 8.29
CA SER A 166 0.52 17.92 8.15
C SER A 166 -0.24 18.99 8.92
N SER A 167 -1.57 19.01 8.83
CA SER A 167 -2.43 19.96 9.54
C SER A 167 -2.36 19.79 11.07
N LEU A 168 -2.24 18.56 11.56
CA LEU A 168 -2.03 18.27 12.99
C LEU A 168 -0.69 18.86 13.48
N VAL A 169 0.39 18.71 12.71
CA VAL A 169 1.69 19.28 13.04
C VAL A 169 1.61 20.80 13.11
N ILE A 170 0.98 21.44 12.11
CA ILE A 170 0.82 22.90 12.05
C ILE A 170 0.05 23.38 13.28
N ARG A 171 -1.10 22.77 13.59
CA ARG A 171 -1.96 23.13 14.72
C ARG A 171 -1.21 22.98 16.06
N ASN A 172 -0.50 21.89 16.28
CA ASN A 172 0.24 21.66 17.52
C ASN A 172 1.47 22.56 17.66
N LEU A 173 1.91 23.19 16.58
CA LEU A 173 3.00 24.16 16.55
C LEU A 173 2.48 25.61 16.43
N PHE A 174 1.31 25.90 17.01
CA PHE A 174 0.72 27.24 17.10
C PHE A 174 0.43 27.90 15.75
N GLY A 175 0.02 27.11 14.75
CA GLY A 175 -0.49 27.60 13.46
C GLY A 175 0.56 28.05 12.46
N THR A 176 1.85 27.99 12.77
CA THR A 176 2.92 28.34 11.81
C THR A 176 4.12 27.43 11.93
N LEU A 177 4.76 27.14 10.79
CA LEU A 177 5.99 26.37 10.72
C LEU A 177 7.20 27.19 10.28
N THR A 178 7.01 28.48 10.03
CA THR A 178 8.09 29.37 9.56
C THR A 178 9.31 29.28 10.47
N ASN A 179 10.44 28.91 9.91
CA ASN A 179 11.73 28.71 10.59
C ASN A 179 11.77 27.61 11.67
N LYS A 180 10.72 26.84 11.88
CA LYS A 180 10.75 25.73 12.83
C LYS A 180 11.52 24.54 12.23
N LYS A 181 12.36 23.92 13.07
CA LYS A 181 13.12 22.73 12.72
C LYS A 181 12.32 21.49 13.11
N LEU A 182 12.03 20.63 12.14
CA LEU A 182 11.31 19.38 12.35
C LEU A 182 12.17 18.21 11.89
N ALA A 183 12.07 17.08 12.58
CA ALA A 183 12.70 15.83 12.18
C ALA A 183 11.66 14.83 11.67
N ILE A 184 11.93 14.22 10.53
CA ILE A 184 11.16 13.15 9.95
C ILE A 184 11.91 11.84 10.17
N PHE A 185 11.33 10.94 10.96
CA PHE A 185 11.87 9.62 11.23
C PHE A 185 11.15 8.58 10.38
N GLY A 186 11.86 7.98 9.43
CA GLY A 186 11.34 7.07 8.42
C GLY A 186 10.91 7.78 7.14
N PHE A 187 11.46 7.32 6.01
CA PHE A 187 11.16 7.87 4.69
C PHE A 187 10.72 6.81 3.68
N SER A 188 11.02 5.54 3.95
CA SER A 188 10.47 4.42 3.19
C SER A 188 8.95 4.27 3.41
N PHE A 189 8.26 3.64 2.46
CA PHE A 189 6.80 3.45 2.57
C PHE A 189 6.39 2.40 3.62
N LYS A 190 7.32 1.53 4.03
CA LYS A 190 7.14 0.52 5.10
C LYS A 190 8.47 0.18 5.77
N ALA A 191 8.40 -0.49 6.92
CA ALA A 191 9.59 -0.95 7.64
C ALA A 191 10.41 -1.97 6.82
N ASN A 192 11.72 -2.02 7.09
CA ASN A 192 12.67 -2.98 6.54
C ASN A 192 12.89 -2.95 5.02
N THR A 193 12.57 -1.83 4.35
CA THR A 193 12.85 -1.59 2.93
C THR A 193 13.48 -0.22 2.72
N ASN A 194 14.19 -0.04 1.61
CA ASN A 194 14.65 1.27 1.12
C ASN A 194 13.71 1.86 0.06
N ASP A 195 12.57 1.23 -0.21
CA ASP A 195 11.63 1.69 -1.22
C ASP A 195 10.85 2.92 -0.73
N THR A 196 11.02 4.02 -1.44
CA THR A 196 10.40 5.32 -1.13
C THR A 196 9.23 5.66 -2.04
N ARG A 197 8.89 4.78 -3.00
CA ARG A 197 7.81 5.05 -3.97
C ARG A 197 6.48 5.28 -3.26
N GLU A 198 5.82 6.38 -3.62
CA GLU A 198 4.52 6.79 -3.02
C GLU A 198 4.50 6.82 -1.48
N SER A 199 5.67 6.97 -0.84
CA SER A 199 5.74 7.07 0.62
C SER A 199 4.93 8.25 1.13
N PRO A 200 4.08 8.09 2.15
CA PRO A 200 3.38 9.21 2.81
C PRO A 200 4.32 10.30 3.29
N SER A 201 5.55 9.95 3.70
CA SER A 201 6.56 10.90 4.14
C SER A 201 6.91 11.94 3.08
N ILE A 202 6.80 11.61 1.79
CA ILE A 202 7.07 12.55 0.69
C ILE A 202 6.04 13.69 0.70
N ASN A 203 4.75 13.36 0.67
CA ASN A 203 3.68 14.35 0.62
C ASN A 203 3.58 15.16 1.91
N ILE A 204 3.70 14.50 3.06
CA ILE A 204 3.75 15.18 4.36
C ILE A 204 4.91 16.16 4.40
N SER A 205 6.11 15.76 4.01
CA SER A 205 7.29 16.63 3.98
C SER A 205 7.12 17.80 3.02
N LYS A 206 6.56 17.58 1.82
CA LYS A 206 6.26 18.66 0.89
C LYS A 206 5.31 19.69 1.49
N ASN A 207 4.24 19.27 2.13
CA ASN A 207 3.30 20.16 2.78
C ASN A 207 3.97 20.96 3.91
N LEU A 208 4.77 20.32 4.75
CA LEU A 208 5.48 21.00 5.84
C LEU A 208 6.54 21.99 5.34
N LEU A 209 7.23 21.69 4.24
CA LEU A 209 8.17 22.62 3.59
C LEU A 209 7.46 23.83 2.98
N GLN A 210 6.30 23.64 2.37
CA GLN A 210 5.47 24.73 1.82
C GLN A 210 5.03 25.71 2.91
N GLU A 211 4.79 25.19 4.14
CA GLU A 211 4.48 25.99 5.33
C GLU A 211 5.72 26.63 6.01
N GLY A 212 6.89 26.55 5.37
CA GLY A 212 8.12 27.20 5.82
C GLY A 212 8.93 26.43 6.88
N ALA A 213 8.64 25.16 7.10
CA ALA A 213 9.44 24.33 8.01
C ALA A 213 10.84 24.04 7.45
N LYS A 214 11.82 23.86 8.35
CA LYS A 214 13.16 23.34 8.05
C LYS A 214 13.18 21.85 8.44
N LEU A 215 13.28 20.94 7.45
CA LEU A 215 13.20 19.50 7.70
C LEU A 215 14.58 18.85 7.77
N ASN A 216 14.71 17.96 8.75
CA ASN A 216 15.80 16.99 8.84
C ASN A 216 15.22 15.59 8.67
N PHE A 217 15.89 14.73 7.92
CA PHE A 217 15.43 13.38 7.63
C PHE A 217 16.39 12.34 8.21
N TYR A 218 15.79 11.28 8.77
CA TYR A 218 16.52 10.09 9.15
C TYR A 218 15.74 8.85 8.75
N ASP A 219 16.41 7.95 8.04
CA ASP A 219 15.91 6.62 7.72
C ASP A 219 17.10 5.64 7.72
N PRO A 220 17.03 4.49 8.41
CA PRO A 220 18.15 3.55 8.50
C PRO A 220 18.44 2.81 7.19
N LYS A 221 17.48 2.79 6.24
CA LYS A 221 17.58 2.04 4.96
C LYS A 221 17.64 2.93 3.74
N VAL A 222 17.09 4.15 3.80
CA VAL A 222 17.05 5.09 2.67
C VAL A 222 18.25 6.02 2.71
N ARG A 223 19.03 6.05 1.63
CA ARG A 223 20.20 6.91 1.55
C ARG A 223 19.80 8.37 1.33
N LYS A 224 20.58 9.30 1.87
CA LYS A 224 20.35 10.75 1.75
C LYS A 224 20.09 11.20 0.31
N LYS A 225 20.83 10.69 -0.67
CA LYS A 225 20.65 11.02 -2.09
C LYS A 225 19.26 10.63 -2.64
N GLU A 226 18.66 9.55 -2.12
CA GLU A 226 17.34 9.09 -2.53
C GLU A 226 16.22 9.97 -1.97
N ILE A 227 16.42 10.56 -0.79
CA ILE A 227 15.51 11.54 -0.20
C ILE A 227 15.57 12.87 -0.98
N LEU A 228 16.78 13.32 -1.34
CA LEU A 228 17.00 14.60 -2.01
C LEU A 228 16.34 14.68 -3.39
N ILE A 229 16.12 13.57 -4.08
CA ILE A 229 15.42 13.50 -5.38
C ILE A 229 14.01 14.10 -5.31
N TYR A 230 13.34 13.98 -4.17
CA TYR A 230 11.96 14.45 -3.99
C TYR A 230 11.83 15.94 -3.68
N PHE A 231 12.95 16.60 -3.34
CA PHE A 231 12.95 18.01 -2.91
C PHE A 231 13.91 18.81 -3.79
N SER A 232 13.41 19.81 -4.51
CA SER A 232 14.27 20.72 -5.27
C SER A 232 15.21 21.48 -4.33
N TYR A 233 16.43 21.70 -4.76
CA TYR A 233 17.55 22.30 -4.00
C TYR A 233 17.26 23.62 -3.26
N LYS A 234 16.14 24.29 -3.57
CA LYS A 234 15.77 25.57 -2.95
C LYS A 234 15.28 25.50 -1.51
N HIS A 235 14.97 24.31 -0.99
CA HIS A 235 14.29 24.15 0.32
C HIS A 235 15.08 23.34 1.37
N LEU A 236 16.24 22.82 1.05
CA LEU A 236 17.07 22.07 2.00
C LEU A 236 18.33 22.90 2.35
N PRO A 237 18.44 23.38 3.59
CA PRO A 237 19.74 23.82 4.09
C PRO A 237 20.64 22.57 4.16
N LEU A 238 21.68 22.56 3.34
CA LEU A 238 22.73 21.54 3.44
C LEU A 238 23.39 21.70 4.81
N PRO A 239 23.46 20.67 5.65
CA PRO A 239 24.36 20.69 6.78
C PRO A 239 25.79 20.70 6.23
N LYS A 240 26.62 21.64 6.75
CA LYS A 240 28.06 21.70 6.52
C LYS A 240 28.73 20.42 7.06
#